data_d3de89faf3f35b1be14761635fe1c5e3
#
_entry.id   d3de89faf3f35b1be14761635fe1c5e3
#
_cell.length_a   1.000
_cell.length_b   1.000
_cell.length_c   1.000
_cell.angle_alpha   90.00
_cell.angle_beta   90.00
_cell.angle_gamma   90.00
#
_symmetry.space_group_name_H-M   'P 1'
#
loop_
_entity.id
_entity.type
_entity.pdbx_description
1 polymer ?
#
loop_
_entity_poly.entity_id
_entity_poly.type
_entity_poly.pdbx_seq_one_letter_code
_entity_poly.pdbx_strand_id
1 'polypeptide(L)'
;MTSGGAGAAAAWEDAAGGGAELANDANNRVTTADGSGGINGEANLTFDGSALVVAGTGTFAGHVSPSANDTYDLGSGSYIWRDIYTGDLNLTNQTKEKGNDFDGTKGSWKIQEGKDDLFIMNKVTGKKYKFKLEEII
;
A
#
# COMPACT_ATOMS: atom_id res chain seq x y z
N MET A 1 35.74 -10.63 28.09
CA MET A 1 35.20 -10.98 29.43
C MET A 1 36.29 -10.68 30.44
N THR A 2 36.25 -9.54 31.10
CA THR A 2 37.14 -9.21 32.22
C THR A 2 36.37 -9.53 33.49
N SER A 3 36.82 -10.57 34.23
CA SER A 3 36.27 -10.89 35.52
C SER A 3 36.75 -9.86 36.56
N GLY A 4 35.85 -9.03 37.06
CA GLY A 4 36.07 -8.31 38.30
C GLY A 4 36.27 -9.32 39.42
N GLY A 5 37.19 -9.03 40.36
CA GLY A 5 37.58 -9.91 41.47
C GLY A 5 36.38 -10.45 42.25
N ALA A 6 36.66 -11.50 43.08
CA ALA A 6 35.64 -12.25 43.81
C ALA A 6 34.72 -11.32 44.63
N GLY A 7 33.44 -11.28 44.23
CA GLY A 7 32.39 -10.52 44.91
C GLY A 7 31.75 -9.40 44.11
N ALA A 8 32.23 -9.05 42.91
CA ALA A 8 31.55 -8.12 42.02
C ALA A 8 30.55 -8.84 41.13
N ALA A 9 29.29 -8.42 41.10
CA ALA A 9 28.33 -8.86 40.12
C ALA A 9 28.90 -8.62 38.71
N ALA A 10 28.72 -9.58 37.80
CA ALA A 10 29.09 -9.36 36.40
C ALA A 10 28.32 -8.14 35.86
N ALA A 11 29.00 -7.01 35.73
CA ALA A 11 28.48 -5.92 34.98
C ALA A 11 28.65 -6.26 33.48
N TRP A 12 27.57 -6.21 32.76
CA TRP A 12 27.61 -6.11 31.31
C TRP A 12 28.02 -4.66 31.02
N GLU A 13 29.34 -4.44 30.90
CA GLU A 13 29.79 -3.17 30.34
C GLU A 13 29.32 -3.16 28.87
N ASP A 14 28.68 -2.08 28.49
CA ASP A 14 28.38 -1.83 27.07
C ASP A 14 29.68 -1.99 26.29
N ALA A 15 29.71 -2.94 25.37
CA ALA A 15 30.87 -3.14 24.53
C ALA A 15 31.15 -1.80 23.85
N ALA A 16 32.24 -1.14 24.27
CA ALA A 16 32.65 0.09 23.63
C ALA A 16 32.80 -0.18 22.11
N GLY A 17 31.82 0.29 21.36
CA GLY A 17 31.86 0.27 19.89
C GLY A 17 31.20 -0.91 19.18
N GLY A 18 30.18 -1.58 19.73
CA GLY A 18 29.56 -2.73 19.05
C GLY A 18 28.05 -2.74 18.88
N GLY A 19 27.32 -1.77 19.39
CA GLY A 19 25.90 -1.61 19.15
C GLY A 19 25.69 -0.75 17.90
N ALA A 20 24.77 -1.15 17.02
CA ALA A 20 24.35 -0.28 15.93
C ALA A 20 23.72 0.99 16.51
N GLU A 21 24.34 2.14 16.29
CA GLU A 21 23.74 3.40 16.68
C GLU A 21 22.60 3.74 15.73
N LEU A 22 21.46 4.16 16.30
CA LEU A 22 20.33 4.62 15.52
C LEU A 22 20.58 6.09 15.10
N ALA A 23 20.92 6.31 13.84
CA ALA A 23 20.98 7.64 13.27
C ALA A 23 19.56 8.16 12.94
N ASN A 24 19.34 9.47 13.04
CA ASN A 24 18.06 10.10 12.76
C ASN A 24 16.89 9.52 13.58
N ASP A 25 17.05 9.38 14.87
CA ASP A 25 16.15 8.69 15.81
C ASP A 25 14.83 9.41 16.14
N ALA A 26 14.38 10.34 15.29
CA ALA A 26 13.09 10.98 15.49
C ALA A 26 11.95 9.97 15.54
N ASN A 27 10.93 10.28 16.33
CA ASN A 27 9.81 9.37 16.61
C ASN A 27 9.13 8.83 15.34
N ASN A 28 8.65 7.59 15.39
CA ASN A 28 7.86 6.93 14.35
C ASN A 28 8.58 6.64 13.02
N ARG A 29 9.88 6.81 12.93
CA ARG A 29 10.65 6.45 11.73
C ARG A 29 10.80 4.94 11.57
N VAL A 30 10.62 4.46 10.35
CA VAL A 30 11.01 3.10 9.98
C VAL A 30 12.53 3.09 9.81
N THR A 31 13.18 2.07 10.35
CA THR A 31 14.64 1.97 10.32
C THR A 31 15.13 1.06 9.20
N THR A 32 16.22 1.45 8.57
CA THR A 32 16.92 0.65 7.56
C THR A 32 18.40 0.54 7.90
N ALA A 33 19.11 -0.42 7.32
CA ALA A 33 20.56 -0.50 7.43
C ALA A 33 21.22 0.63 6.61
N ASP A 34 22.25 1.27 7.18
CA ASP A 34 22.98 2.37 6.52
C ASP A 34 24.10 1.89 5.55
N GLY A 35 24.32 0.58 5.44
CA GLY A 35 25.37 -0.03 4.63
C GLY A 35 26.76 -0.05 5.28
N SER A 36 26.92 0.53 6.47
CA SER A 36 28.20 0.61 7.20
C SER A 36 28.17 -0.14 8.52
N GLY A 37 27.09 -0.91 8.79
CA GLY A 37 26.87 -1.63 10.04
C GLY A 37 26.03 -0.87 11.06
N GLY A 38 25.54 0.32 10.73
CA GLY A 38 24.63 1.13 11.53
C GLY A 38 23.17 0.98 11.08
N ILE A 39 22.28 1.65 11.81
CA ILE A 39 20.84 1.73 11.55
C ILE A 39 20.45 3.19 11.37
N ASN A 40 19.69 3.49 10.34
CA ASN A 40 19.19 4.83 10.02
C ASN A 40 17.66 4.88 10.16
N GLY A 41 17.15 5.90 10.85
CA GLY A 41 15.72 6.21 10.90
C GLY A 41 15.30 7.02 9.67
N GLU A 42 14.46 6.45 8.84
CA GLU A 42 14.04 7.06 7.57
C GLU A 42 13.10 8.23 7.79
N ALA A 43 13.54 9.44 7.39
CA ALA A 43 12.73 10.66 7.58
C ALA A 43 11.44 10.66 6.74
N ASN A 44 11.48 9.99 5.57
CA ASN A 44 10.40 9.96 4.59
C ASN A 44 9.55 8.68 4.65
N LEU A 45 9.83 7.79 5.60
CA LEU A 45 9.07 6.57 5.83
C LEU A 45 8.79 6.44 7.33
N THR A 46 7.55 6.67 7.72
CA THR A 46 7.15 6.67 9.13
C THR A 46 5.95 5.79 9.38
N PHE A 47 5.87 5.21 10.59
CA PHE A 47 4.72 4.44 11.06
C PHE A 47 4.45 4.78 12.53
N ASP A 48 3.29 5.33 12.82
CA ASP A 48 2.90 5.77 14.18
C ASP A 48 2.07 4.74 14.96
N GLY A 49 1.98 3.51 14.45
CA GLY A 49 1.12 2.44 14.99
C GLY A 49 -0.24 2.36 14.29
N SER A 50 -0.61 3.34 13.48
CA SER A 50 -1.87 3.41 12.73
C SER A 50 -1.65 3.73 11.26
N ALA A 51 -0.89 4.78 10.96
CA ALA A 51 -0.64 5.27 9.61
C ALA A 51 0.80 5.00 9.17
N LEU A 52 0.97 4.38 8.02
CA LEU A 52 2.23 4.33 7.28
C LEU A 52 2.27 5.52 6.32
N VAL A 53 3.25 6.41 6.50
CA VAL A 53 3.45 7.57 5.64
C VAL A 53 4.71 7.39 4.81
N VAL A 54 4.58 7.50 3.49
CA VAL A 54 5.68 7.52 2.52
C VAL A 54 5.70 8.91 1.88
N ALA A 55 6.65 9.75 2.28
CA ALA A 55 6.86 11.07 1.70
C ALA A 55 7.77 10.97 0.46
N GLY A 56 7.32 10.27 -0.55
CA GLY A 56 8.08 9.97 -1.76
C GLY A 56 7.33 9.00 -2.67
N THR A 57 8.05 8.36 -3.58
CA THR A 57 7.50 7.37 -4.50
C THR A 57 7.56 5.97 -3.89
N GLY A 58 6.43 5.25 -3.89
CA GLY A 58 6.38 3.84 -3.55
C GLY A 58 6.37 2.96 -4.81
N THR A 59 7.23 1.94 -4.86
CA THR A 59 7.22 0.90 -5.90
C THR A 59 6.95 -0.45 -5.26
N PHE A 60 5.95 -1.16 -5.77
CA PHE A 60 5.54 -2.46 -5.25
C PHE A 60 5.78 -3.55 -6.31
N ALA A 61 6.56 -4.56 -5.98
CA ALA A 61 6.80 -5.72 -6.85
C ALA A 61 5.67 -6.77 -6.78
N GLY A 62 4.66 -6.53 -5.96
CA GLY A 62 3.50 -7.39 -5.75
C GLY A 62 2.20 -6.60 -5.69
N HIS A 63 1.12 -7.30 -5.39
CA HIS A 63 -0.19 -6.67 -5.26
C HIS A 63 -0.30 -5.80 -4.01
N VAL A 64 -1.01 -4.69 -4.12
CA VAL A 64 -1.48 -3.91 -2.96
C VAL A 64 -2.96 -4.24 -2.76
N SER A 65 -3.27 -4.89 -1.65
CA SER A 65 -4.62 -5.36 -1.35
C SER A 65 -5.11 -4.82 -0.01
N PRO A 66 -6.40 -4.48 0.11
CA PRO A 66 -6.99 -4.17 1.41
C PRO A 66 -7.03 -5.43 2.30
N SER A 67 -6.96 -5.26 3.62
CA SER A 67 -7.02 -6.37 4.59
C SER A 67 -8.42 -6.99 4.72
N ALA A 68 -9.46 -6.28 4.28
CA ALA A 68 -10.83 -6.79 4.28
C ALA A 68 -11.54 -6.39 2.98
N ASN A 69 -12.42 -7.27 2.50
CA ASN A 69 -13.20 -7.04 1.29
C ASN A 69 -14.23 -5.94 1.49
N ASP A 70 -14.37 -5.04 0.53
CA ASP A 70 -15.39 -3.98 0.50
C ASP A 70 -15.45 -3.11 1.76
N THR A 71 -14.28 -2.80 2.33
CA THR A 71 -14.17 -2.09 3.61
C THR A 71 -13.31 -0.83 3.52
N TYR A 72 -12.31 -0.82 2.65
CA TYR A 72 -11.33 0.26 2.54
C TYR A 72 -11.32 0.88 1.15
N ASP A 73 -11.13 2.18 1.10
CA ASP A 73 -11.10 2.97 -0.13
C ASP A 73 -9.67 3.21 -0.63
N LEU A 74 -9.51 3.43 -1.91
CA LEU A 74 -8.32 4.01 -2.51
C LEU A 74 -8.55 5.51 -2.74
N GLY A 75 -8.07 6.33 -1.84
CA GLY A 75 -8.37 7.77 -1.76
C GLY A 75 -9.59 8.06 -0.90
N SER A 76 -10.09 9.28 -0.94
CA SER A 76 -11.28 9.72 -0.21
C SER A 76 -11.92 10.92 -0.90
N GLY A 77 -13.08 11.39 -0.39
CA GLY A 77 -13.72 12.59 -0.89
C GLY A 77 -12.88 13.88 -0.78
N SER A 78 -11.90 13.90 0.12
CA SER A 78 -10.97 15.02 0.31
C SER A 78 -9.59 14.80 -0.32
N TYR A 79 -9.22 13.55 -0.61
CA TYR A 79 -7.93 13.16 -1.18
C TYR A 79 -8.14 12.24 -2.37
N ILE A 80 -8.22 12.82 -3.55
CA ILE A 80 -8.44 12.12 -4.80
C ILE A 80 -7.12 11.89 -5.54
N TRP A 81 -6.99 10.77 -6.24
CA TRP A 81 -5.89 10.56 -7.18
C TRP A 81 -6.08 11.46 -8.40
N ARG A 82 -5.00 12.11 -8.84
CA ARG A 82 -5.03 12.92 -10.06
C ARG A 82 -5.32 12.08 -11.28
N ASP A 83 -4.60 10.96 -11.43
CA ASP A 83 -4.74 10.01 -12.53
C ASP A 83 -4.57 8.58 -12.02
N ILE A 84 -5.25 7.62 -12.64
CA ILE A 84 -5.05 6.19 -12.45
C ILE A 84 -4.69 5.57 -13.80
N TYR A 85 -3.47 5.04 -13.92
CA TYR A 85 -3.00 4.32 -15.09
C TYR A 85 -3.20 2.82 -14.88
N THR A 86 -4.14 2.24 -15.60
CA THR A 86 -4.46 0.82 -15.51
C THR A 86 -4.82 0.26 -16.88
N GLY A 87 -4.41 -0.97 -17.19
CA GLY A 87 -4.80 -1.64 -18.43
C GLY A 87 -6.26 -2.06 -18.40
N ASP A 88 -6.72 -2.63 -17.28
CA ASP A 88 -8.11 -3.08 -17.12
C ASP A 88 -8.72 -2.50 -15.84
N LEU A 89 -9.95 -2.03 -15.90
CA LEU A 89 -10.72 -1.70 -14.70
C LEU A 89 -11.78 -2.76 -14.42
N ASN A 90 -11.60 -3.52 -13.34
CA ASN A 90 -12.57 -4.52 -12.91
C ASN A 90 -13.48 -3.97 -11.82
N LEU A 91 -14.78 -4.02 -12.05
CA LEU A 91 -15.83 -3.61 -11.14
C LEU A 91 -16.64 -4.83 -10.73
N THR A 92 -16.66 -5.16 -9.44
CA THR A 92 -17.43 -6.32 -8.95
C THR A 92 -18.02 -6.04 -7.58
N ASN A 93 -19.25 -6.48 -7.39
CA ASN A 93 -19.92 -6.48 -6.10
C ASN A 93 -20.46 -7.88 -5.76
N GLN A 94 -19.94 -8.94 -6.39
CA GLN A 94 -20.43 -10.30 -6.17
C GLN A 94 -20.28 -10.77 -4.72
N THR A 95 -19.28 -10.28 -4.02
CA THR A 95 -18.97 -10.64 -2.63
C THR A 95 -19.58 -9.66 -1.61
N LYS A 96 -20.19 -8.55 -2.05
CA LYS A 96 -20.94 -7.66 -1.15
C LYS A 96 -22.15 -8.39 -0.58
N GLU A 97 -22.51 -8.11 0.67
CA GLU A 97 -23.72 -8.64 1.29
C GLU A 97 -24.95 -8.15 0.52
N LYS A 98 -25.05 -6.86 0.29
CA LYS A 98 -26.07 -6.22 -0.55
C LYS A 98 -25.51 -6.03 -1.97
N GLY A 99 -26.37 -6.05 -2.98
CA GLY A 99 -26.00 -5.73 -4.35
C GLY A 99 -25.60 -4.25 -4.53
N ASN A 100 -25.72 -3.73 -5.76
CA ASN A 100 -25.51 -2.31 -6.01
C ASN A 100 -26.68 -1.45 -5.46
N ASP A 101 -26.44 -0.15 -5.32
CA ASP A 101 -27.42 0.77 -4.71
C ASP A 101 -28.55 1.17 -5.67
N PHE A 102 -28.47 0.80 -6.96
CA PHE A 102 -29.46 1.17 -7.97
C PHE A 102 -30.63 0.17 -8.03
N ASP A 103 -30.34 -1.13 -8.16
CA ASP A 103 -31.34 -2.18 -8.34
C ASP A 103 -31.14 -3.39 -7.40
N GLY A 104 -30.15 -3.33 -6.52
CA GLY A 104 -29.83 -4.40 -5.56
C GLY A 104 -29.19 -5.64 -6.18
N THR A 105 -28.86 -5.63 -7.46
CA THR A 105 -28.29 -6.80 -8.12
C THR A 105 -26.77 -6.91 -7.93
N LYS A 106 -26.24 -8.13 -8.13
CA LYS A 106 -24.82 -8.43 -8.09
C LYS A 106 -24.29 -8.64 -9.49
N GLY A 107 -23.09 -8.07 -9.75
CA GLY A 107 -22.47 -8.16 -11.06
C GLY A 107 -20.95 -8.18 -11.00
N SER A 108 -20.34 -8.50 -12.13
CA SER A 108 -18.91 -8.39 -12.35
C SER A 108 -18.67 -7.90 -13.77
N TRP A 109 -17.99 -6.79 -13.89
CA TRP A 109 -17.76 -6.09 -15.15
C TRP A 109 -16.29 -5.75 -15.32
N LYS A 110 -15.86 -5.62 -16.58
CA LYS A 110 -14.54 -5.15 -16.95
C LYS A 110 -14.67 -4.05 -17.99
N ILE A 111 -13.95 -2.94 -17.79
CA ILE A 111 -13.78 -1.88 -18.78
C ILE A 111 -12.38 -2.04 -19.37
N GLN A 112 -12.29 -1.99 -20.70
CA GLN A 112 -11.05 -2.12 -21.46
C GLN A 112 -11.01 -1.12 -22.60
N GLU A 113 -9.83 -0.59 -22.87
CA GLU A 113 -9.54 0.20 -24.05
C GLU A 113 -9.31 -0.71 -25.27
N GLY A 114 -9.77 -0.28 -26.43
CA GLY A 114 -9.38 -0.78 -27.75
C GLY A 114 -8.67 0.32 -28.52
N LYS A 115 -8.32 0.02 -29.77
CA LYS A 115 -7.65 1.01 -30.62
C LYS A 115 -8.52 2.24 -30.87
N ASP A 116 -9.78 2.03 -31.14
CA ASP A 116 -10.72 3.07 -31.58
C ASP A 116 -11.97 3.21 -30.69
N ASP A 117 -12.21 2.24 -29.79
CA ASP A 117 -13.40 2.19 -28.95
C ASP A 117 -13.05 1.84 -27.48
N LEU A 118 -13.91 2.24 -26.56
CA LEU A 118 -13.88 1.79 -25.18
C LEU A 118 -14.94 0.69 -24.98
N PHE A 119 -14.52 -0.43 -24.42
CA PHE A 119 -15.37 -1.62 -24.27
C PHE A 119 -15.74 -1.89 -22.82
N ILE A 120 -16.91 -2.51 -22.63
CA ILE A 120 -17.34 -3.04 -21.34
C ILE A 120 -17.83 -4.48 -21.50
N MET A 121 -17.37 -5.37 -20.65
CA MET A 121 -17.72 -6.79 -20.67
C MET A 121 -18.36 -7.21 -19.35
N ASN A 122 -19.51 -7.87 -19.43
CA ASN A 122 -20.10 -8.58 -18.30
C ASN A 122 -19.37 -9.92 -18.11
N LYS A 123 -18.61 -10.06 -17.02
CA LYS A 123 -17.82 -11.26 -16.73
C LYS A 123 -18.67 -12.45 -16.29
N VAL A 124 -19.91 -12.21 -15.87
CA VAL A 124 -20.84 -13.28 -15.46
C VAL A 124 -21.48 -13.93 -16.70
N THR A 125 -21.95 -13.12 -17.64
CA THR A 125 -22.69 -13.60 -18.83
C THR A 125 -21.80 -13.74 -20.07
N GLY A 126 -20.60 -13.20 -20.05
CA GLY A 126 -19.71 -13.13 -21.22
C GLY A 126 -20.12 -12.11 -22.29
N LYS A 127 -21.24 -11.41 -22.10
CA LYS A 127 -21.70 -10.39 -23.05
C LYS A 127 -20.75 -9.20 -23.10
N LYS A 128 -20.50 -8.72 -24.32
CA LYS A 128 -19.61 -7.61 -24.63
C LYS A 128 -20.39 -6.45 -25.22
N TYR A 129 -20.03 -5.26 -24.84
CA TYR A 129 -20.63 -4.01 -25.30
C TYR A 129 -19.53 -3.01 -25.60
N LYS A 130 -19.83 -1.95 -26.38
CA LYS A 130 -18.99 -0.78 -26.48
C LYS A 130 -19.74 0.46 -26.02
N PHE A 131 -19.00 1.42 -25.50
CA PHE A 131 -19.56 2.73 -25.20
C PHE A 131 -19.93 3.43 -26.51
N LYS A 132 -21.09 4.07 -26.53
CA LYS A 132 -21.45 4.96 -27.64
C LYS A 132 -20.80 6.32 -27.34
N LEU A 133 -19.77 6.66 -28.09
CA LEU A 133 -19.02 7.90 -27.97
C LEU A 133 -19.43 8.84 -29.08
N GLU A 134 -19.44 10.15 -28.78
CA GLU A 134 -19.64 11.23 -29.75
C GLU A 134 -18.40 12.11 -29.75
N GLU A 135 -17.85 12.37 -30.93
CA GLU A 135 -16.68 13.23 -31.07
C GLU A 135 -17.12 14.69 -30.83
N ILE A 136 -16.37 15.37 -29.96
CA ILE A 136 -16.53 16.80 -29.69
C ILE A 136 -15.44 17.53 -30.48
N ILE A 137 -15.85 18.36 -31.44
CA ILE A 137 -14.97 19.16 -32.29
C ILE A 137 -14.75 20.53 -31.64
#